data_b1f3e299ddea1e614768c09f445bb70c
#
_entry.id   b1f3e299ddea1e614768c09f445bb70c
#
_cell.length_a   1.000
_cell.length_b   1.000
_cell.length_c   1.000
_cell.angle_alpha   90.00
_cell.angle_beta   90.00
_cell.angle_gamma   90.00
#
_symmetry.space_group_name_H-M   'P 1'
#
loop_
_entity.id
_entity.type
_entity.pdbx_description
1 polymer ?
#
loop_
_entity_poly.entity_id
_entity_poly.type
_entity_poly.pdbx_seq_one_letter_code
_entity_poly.pdbx_strand_id
1 'polypeptide(L)'
;MIYFRCPSCKKGGYVEGPKVRCSCGQMCSVDELAAACDKATIQFSRTVELPCIYRGKEIRKIDCGCEGNAMLYHCERHERCLIRPLLKSTYRGQTCEGCSDRVDVGSCTEIVTYHFNPHDRERLRANYAHWSAKLGRRHTCYEVGNRGQEIAGSIYLRSDQAIWQKERLINLALASVGPHVRYFAWIDHDLLFERPDWLEIGTDLINRGADCVQLFDVVAYCDRDGRKIEDRAGSVASWQRRGVIDNTAPGGAWIASVAWLRSIGGVYDRNICGGGDATFFEAVTGARTNYVERQTRHLRDNCQQYVRHVNGASVAFVPGTVRHLWHGDREHRQYVSRDEILQRHDFDPQRDLTLADSGLYELRDPFGQLAADIRQYFADRRDDG
;
A
#
# COMPACT_ATOMS: atom_id res chain seq x y z
N MET A 1 -16.05 2.79 10.98
CA MET A 1 -16.81 3.12 12.21
C MET A 1 -18.26 2.77 11.95
N ILE A 2 -18.86 1.90 12.75
CA ILE A 2 -20.25 1.47 12.59
C ILE A 2 -21.10 2.20 13.63
N TYR A 3 -22.13 2.90 13.15
CA TYR A 3 -23.09 3.57 14.02
C TYR A 3 -24.26 2.64 14.32
N PHE A 4 -24.70 2.56 15.56
CA PHE A 4 -25.84 1.77 15.97
C PHE A 4 -26.73 2.54 16.95
N ARG A 5 -27.98 2.08 17.13
CA ARG A 5 -28.87 2.63 18.15
C ARG A 5 -28.91 1.71 19.38
N CYS A 6 -28.57 2.23 20.54
CA CYS A 6 -28.58 1.46 21.77
C CYS A 6 -29.96 0.88 22.07
N PRO A 7 -30.08 -0.43 22.31
CA PRO A 7 -31.37 -1.05 22.61
C PRO A 7 -32.04 -0.50 23.87
N SER A 8 -31.23 -0.13 24.85
CA SER A 8 -31.69 0.32 26.18
C SER A 8 -32.14 1.78 26.17
N CYS A 9 -31.32 2.70 25.64
CA CYS A 9 -31.62 4.14 25.75
C CYS A 9 -32.07 4.77 24.41
N LYS A 10 -32.12 3.99 23.30
CA LYS A 10 -32.49 4.42 21.94
C LYS A 10 -31.57 5.51 21.34
N LYS A 11 -30.49 5.89 22.01
CA LYS A 11 -29.49 6.84 21.48
C LYS A 11 -28.48 6.15 20.57
N GLY A 12 -27.86 6.90 19.67
CA GLY A 12 -26.84 6.40 18.77
C GLY A 12 -25.49 6.16 19.48
N GLY A 13 -24.67 5.28 18.92
CA GLY A 13 -23.33 4.99 19.41
C GLY A 13 -22.42 4.48 18.29
N TYR A 14 -21.13 4.31 18.59
CA TYR A 14 -20.12 3.88 17.63
C TYR A 14 -19.45 2.59 18.11
N VAL A 15 -19.00 1.77 17.14
CA VAL A 15 -18.23 0.56 17.43
C VAL A 15 -16.75 0.92 17.46
N GLU A 16 -16.10 0.67 18.60
CA GLU A 16 -14.64 0.79 18.80
C GLU A 16 -14.10 -0.57 19.24
N GLY A 17 -13.56 -1.34 18.31
CA GLY A 17 -13.02 -2.67 18.60
C GLY A 17 -14.09 -3.69 19.05
N PRO A 18 -13.77 -4.60 19.99
CA PRO A 18 -14.72 -5.63 20.44
C PRO A 18 -15.82 -5.11 21.37
N LYS A 19 -15.80 -3.83 21.72
CA LYS A 19 -16.79 -3.18 22.57
C LYS A 19 -17.46 -2.04 21.82
N VAL A 20 -18.71 -1.81 22.14
CA VAL A 20 -19.53 -0.78 21.53
C VAL A 20 -19.87 0.27 22.57
N ARG A 21 -19.55 1.53 22.31
CA ARG A 21 -19.88 2.65 23.20
C ARG A 21 -21.12 3.37 22.70
N CYS A 22 -22.14 3.42 23.53
CA CYS A 22 -23.31 4.25 23.30
C CYS A 22 -23.00 5.72 23.61
N SER A 23 -23.64 6.66 22.91
CA SER A 23 -23.57 8.09 23.22
C SER A 23 -24.10 8.46 24.65
N CYS A 24 -24.77 7.52 25.33
CA CYS A 24 -25.12 7.65 26.74
C CYS A 24 -24.00 7.25 27.71
N GLY A 25 -22.83 6.80 27.19
CA GLY A 25 -21.67 6.38 27.97
C GLY A 25 -21.64 4.89 28.32
N GLN A 26 -22.72 4.14 28.07
CA GLN A 26 -22.78 2.71 28.36
C GLN A 26 -21.95 1.92 27.36
N MET A 27 -21.15 0.98 27.90
CA MET A 27 -20.37 0.03 27.09
C MET A 27 -21.12 -1.29 27.02
N CYS A 28 -21.31 -1.80 25.78
CA CYS A 28 -21.90 -3.12 25.53
C CYS A 28 -20.85 -3.99 24.84
N SER A 29 -20.80 -5.28 25.17
CA SER A 29 -20.03 -6.24 24.39
C SER A 29 -20.72 -6.53 23.06
N VAL A 30 -19.95 -7.01 22.07
CA VAL A 30 -20.54 -7.44 20.78
C VAL A 30 -21.51 -8.60 20.98
N ASP A 31 -21.27 -9.47 21.97
CA ASP A 31 -22.14 -10.61 22.29
C ASP A 31 -23.47 -10.17 22.92
N GLU A 32 -23.46 -9.15 23.78
CA GLU A 32 -24.68 -8.54 24.32
C GLU A 32 -25.51 -7.84 23.25
N LEU A 33 -24.85 -7.26 22.25
CA LEU A 33 -25.51 -6.68 21.07
C LEU A 33 -26.07 -7.77 20.16
N ALA A 34 -25.35 -8.87 19.96
CA ALA A 34 -25.83 -10.01 19.17
C ALA A 34 -27.05 -10.66 19.83
N ALA A 35 -27.03 -10.88 21.14
CA ALA A 35 -28.16 -11.41 21.90
C ALA A 35 -29.39 -10.46 21.89
N ALA A 36 -29.16 -9.15 21.88
CA ALA A 36 -30.20 -8.14 21.74
C ALA A 36 -30.76 -8.03 20.31
N CYS A 37 -29.95 -8.42 19.31
CA CYS A 37 -30.38 -8.44 17.90
C CYS A 37 -31.44 -9.48 17.60
N ASP A 38 -31.46 -10.65 18.26
CA ASP A 38 -32.48 -11.68 18.05
C ASP A 38 -33.92 -11.19 18.37
N LYS A 39 -34.04 -10.23 19.28
CA LYS A 39 -35.33 -9.59 19.63
C LYS A 39 -35.59 -8.27 18.92
N ALA A 40 -34.59 -7.64 18.37
CA ALA A 40 -34.62 -6.28 17.79
C ALA A 40 -34.29 -6.24 16.29
N THR A 41 -34.31 -7.37 15.61
CA THR A 41 -33.87 -7.54 14.22
C THR A 41 -34.50 -6.52 13.26
N ILE A 42 -35.78 -6.25 13.42
CA ILE A 42 -36.52 -5.29 12.56
C ILE A 42 -36.13 -3.83 12.88
N GLN A 43 -35.78 -3.53 14.11
CA GLN A 43 -35.33 -2.18 14.50
C GLN A 43 -33.89 -1.92 14.08
N PHE A 44 -33.02 -2.94 14.06
CA PHE A 44 -31.63 -2.82 13.64
C PHE A 44 -31.52 -2.55 12.13
N SER A 45 -32.34 -3.17 11.32
CA SER A 45 -32.36 -2.95 9.86
C SER A 45 -32.82 -1.53 9.48
N ARG A 46 -33.55 -0.84 10.35
CA ARG A 46 -34.01 0.53 10.11
C ARG A 46 -33.08 1.63 10.66
N THR A 47 -32.09 1.29 11.48
CA THR A 47 -31.34 2.27 12.27
C THR A 47 -29.80 2.16 12.16
N VAL A 48 -29.28 1.21 11.41
CA VAL A 48 -27.85 1.12 11.14
C VAL A 48 -27.55 1.96 9.89
N GLU A 49 -27.19 3.23 10.08
CA GLU A 49 -26.52 3.99 9.04
C GLU A 49 -25.08 3.50 8.95
N LEU A 50 -24.84 2.58 8.04
CA LEU A 50 -23.47 2.25 7.66
C LEU A 50 -22.94 3.44 6.85
N PRO A 51 -21.73 3.91 7.13
CA PRO A 51 -21.08 4.86 6.25
C PRO A 51 -20.80 4.17 4.92
N CYS A 52 -21.80 4.15 4.06
CA CYS A 52 -21.65 3.70 2.70
C CYS A 52 -21.04 4.84 1.90
N ILE A 53 -20.00 4.56 1.13
CA ILE A 53 -19.44 5.49 0.14
C ILE A 53 -20.53 5.97 -0.85
N TYR A 54 -21.65 5.27 -0.89
CA TYR A 54 -22.82 5.56 -1.71
C TYR A 54 -23.97 6.11 -0.83
N ARG A 55 -23.82 7.33 -0.31
CA ARG A 55 -24.89 8.04 0.40
C ARG A 55 -26.19 7.96 -0.40
N GLY A 56 -27.24 7.43 0.23
CA GLY A 56 -28.62 7.56 -0.27
C GLY A 56 -29.33 6.26 -0.66
N LYS A 57 -28.75 5.08 -0.42
CA LYS A 57 -29.45 3.81 -0.68
C LYS A 57 -29.78 3.05 0.59
N GLU A 58 -30.99 2.54 0.64
CA GLU A 58 -31.53 1.74 1.73
C GLU A 58 -30.78 0.40 1.86
N ILE A 59 -30.39 0.04 3.08
CA ILE A 59 -29.81 -1.27 3.37
C ILE A 59 -30.95 -2.25 3.55
N ARG A 60 -31.00 -3.28 2.71
CA ARG A 60 -32.02 -4.35 2.82
C ARG A 60 -31.44 -5.55 3.56
N LYS A 61 -32.32 -6.16 4.37
CA LYS A 61 -32.05 -7.47 4.97
C LYS A 61 -32.10 -8.52 3.86
N ILE A 62 -31.04 -9.32 3.73
CA ILE A 62 -31.02 -10.48 2.85
C ILE A 62 -31.03 -11.72 3.74
N ASP A 63 -32.05 -12.54 3.54
CA ASP A 63 -32.09 -13.89 4.09
C ASP A 63 -31.28 -14.78 3.16
N CYS A 64 -30.08 -15.15 3.61
CA CYS A 64 -29.16 -15.98 2.80
C CYS A 64 -29.42 -17.49 2.97
N GLY A 65 -30.47 -17.89 3.70
CA GLY A 65 -30.79 -19.31 3.92
C GLY A 65 -29.72 -20.07 4.73
N CYS A 66 -28.76 -19.39 5.34
CA CYS A 66 -27.75 -20.01 6.18
C CYS A 66 -28.39 -20.38 7.51
N GLU A 67 -28.29 -21.65 7.93
CA GLU A 67 -28.69 -22.10 9.26
C GLU A 67 -27.76 -21.46 10.30
N GLY A 68 -28.31 -20.56 11.09
CA GLY A 68 -27.65 -19.82 12.16
C GLY A 68 -28.06 -18.36 12.14
N ASN A 69 -28.28 -17.78 13.32
CA ASN A 69 -28.87 -16.45 13.54
C ASN A 69 -27.96 -15.26 13.10
N ALA A 70 -27.20 -15.39 12.03
CA ALA A 70 -26.37 -14.32 11.48
C ALA A 70 -27.13 -13.58 10.40
N MET A 71 -27.53 -12.34 10.69
CA MET A 71 -28.13 -11.46 9.70
C MET A 71 -27.05 -10.76 8.89
N LEU A 72 -27.07 -11.01 7.60
CA LEU A 72 -26.21 -10.36 6.63
C LEU A 72 -26.95 -9.17 6.02
N TYR A 73 -26.33 -8.00 6.05
CA TYR A 73 -26.86 -6.81 5.40
C TYR A 73 -26.08 -6.55 4.13
N HIS A 74 -26.76 -6.44 3.01
CA HIS A 74 -26.18 -6.05 1.72
C HIS A 74 -26.57 -4.63 1.35
N CYS A 75 -25.65 -3.87 0.81
CA CYS A 75 -25.96 -2.70 0.02
C CYS A 75 -26.57 -3.16 -1.31
N GLU A 76 -27.52 -2.42 -1.89
CA GLU A 76 -28.15 -2.75 -3.18
C GLU A 76 -27.17 -2.90 -4.36
N ARG A 77 -25.93 -2.47 -4.20
CA ARG A 77 -24.85 -2.66 -5.18
C ARG A 77 -23.88 -3.78 -4.80
N HIS A 78 -24.24 -4.66 -3.89
CA HIS A 78 -23.59 -5.93 -3.55
C HIS A 78 -22.16 -5.89 -3.05
N GLU A 79 -21.69 -4.76 -2.61
CA GLU A 79 -20.25 -4.70 -2.50
C GLU A 79 -19.67 -5.22 -1.21
N ARG A 80 -20.46 -5.51 -0.15
CA ARG A 80 -19.98 -6.24 1.06
C ARG A 80 -21.01 -6.48 2.14
N CYS A 81 -20.84 -7.62 2.81
CA CYS A 81 -21.32 -7.83 4.16
C CYS A 81 -20.40 -7.09 5.15
N LEU A 82 -20.80 -5.89 5.58
CA LEU A 82 -20.00 -5.04 6.48
C LEU A 82 -20.03 -5.51 7.94
N ILE A 83 -20.92 -6.45 8.29
CA ILE A 83 -21.05 -7.02 9.65
C ILE A 83 -20.20 -8.28 9.82
N ARG A 84 -19.72 -8.87 8.74
CA ARG A 84 -18.88 -10.07 8.78
C ARG A 84 -17.65 -9.99 9.70
N PRO A 85 -16.93 -8.85 9.81
CA PRO A 85 -15.84 -8.71 10.77
C PRO A 85 -16.28 -8.68 12.23
N LEU A 86 -17.51 -8.20 12.52
CA LEU A 86 -18.01 -8.06 13.89
C LEU A 86 -18.55 -9.40 14.45
N LEU A 87 -18.98 -10.30 13.58
CA LEU A 87 -19.54 -11.61 13.94
C LEU A 87 -18.51 -12.74 13.89
N LYS A 88 -17.23 -12.43 13.71
CA LYS A 88 -16.17 -13.43 13.52
C LYS A 88 -15.92 -14.37 14.71
N SER A 89 -16.36 -14.05 15.91
CA SER A 89 -16.26 -14.96 17.04
C SER A 89 -17.16 -16.19 16.91
N THR A 90 -18.19 -16.12 16.06
CA THR A 90 -19.19 -17.19 15.87
C THR A 90 -19.16 -17.83 14.48
N TYR A 91 -18.47 -17.24 13.50
CA TYR A 91 -18.47 -17.74 12.13
C TYR A 91 -17.14 -18.37 11.75
N ARG A 92 -17.02 -19.71 11.88
CA ARG A 92 -15.93 -20.50 11.30
C ARG A 92 -16.13 -20.55 9.78
N GLY A 93 -15.35 -19.76 9.04
CA GLY A 93 -14.77 -20.07 7.74
C GLY A 93 -15.62 -20.59 6.58
N GLN A 94 -16.95 -20.66 6.66
CA GLN A 94 -17.76 -21.03 5.50
C GLN A 94 -17.96 -19.81 4.61
N THR A 95 -17.35 -19.85 3.43
CA THR A 95 -17.72 -18.99 2.30
C THR A 95 -19.16 -19.31 1.94
N CYS A 96 -20.01 -18.28 1.84
CA CYS A 96 -21.35 -18.44 1.31
C CYS A 96 -21.23 -18.87 -0.15
N GLU A 97 -21.35 -20.19 -0.43
CA GLU A 97 -21.22 -20.76 -1.78
C GLU A 97 -22.34 -20.31 -2.75
N GLY A 98 -23.38 -19.64 -2.23
CA GLY A 98 -24.52 -19.16 -3.00
C GLY A 98 -24.52 -17.68 -3.36
N CYS A 99 -23.54 -16.88 -2.91
CA CYS A 99 -23.42 -15.49 -3.36
C CYS A 99 -22.75 -15.46 -4.74
N SER A 100 -23.54 -15.32 -5.80
CA SER A 100 -23.07 -15.18 -7.18
C SER A 100 -22.26 -13.89 -7.43
N ASP A 101 -22.28 -12.96 -6.49
CA ASP A 101 -21.61 -11.67 -6.61
C ASP A 101 -20.24 -11.69 -5.90
N ARG A 102 -19.33 -12.54 -6.38
CA ARG A 102 -17.91 -12.30 -6.15
C ARG A 102 -17.56 -11.00 -6.86
N VAL A 103 -17.41 -9.92 -6.09
CA VAL A 103 -16.74 -8.73 -6.63
C VAL A 103 -15.40 -9.24 -7.18
N ASP A 104 -15.24 -9.14 -8.48
CA ASP A 104 -13.94 -9.39 -9.09
C ASP A 104 -12.96 -8.40 -8.45
N VAL A 105 -12.11 -8.93 -7.57
CA VAL A 105 -11.10 -8.14 -6.85
C VAL A 105 -10.22 -7.37 -7.85
N GLY A 106 -10.01 -7.93 -9.04
CA GLY A 106 -9.31 -7.27 -10.13
C GLY A 106 -10.02 -6.00 -10.61
N SER A 107 -11.35 -5.96 -10.64
CA SER A 107 -12.11 -4.82 -11.15
C SER A 107 -12.14 -3.61 -10.21
N CYS A 108 -11.87 -3.80 -8.91
CA CYS A 108 -11.83 -2.72 -7.91
C CYS A 108 -10.44 -2.45 -7.35
N THR A 109 -9.40 -3.03 -7.95
CA THR A 109 -8.00 -2.82 -7.59
C THR A 109 -7.26 -2.15 -8.73
N GLU A 110 -6.58 -1.06 -8.44
CA GLU A 110 -5.56 -0.52 -9.34
C GLU A 110 -4.20 -1.09 -8.94
N ILE A 111 -3.53 -1.72 -9.89
CA ILE A 111 -2.15 -2.21 -9.75
C ILE A 111 -1.25 -1.25 -10.52
N VAL A 112 -0.29 -0.65 -9.83
CA VAL A 112 0.62 0.33 -10.40
C VAL A 112 2.05 -0.15 -10.28
N THR A 113 2.80 0.07 -11.34
CA THR A 113 4.26 -0.03 -11.34
C THR A 113 4.86 1.25 -11.92
N TYR A 114 6.16 1.38 -11.83
CA TYR A 114 6.87 2.56 -12.30
C TYR A 114 8.13 2.15 -13.02
N HIS A 115 8.46 2.88 -14.09
CA HIS A 115 9.67 2.67 -14.87
C HIS A 115 10.52 3.95 -14.85
N PHE A 116 11.76 3.80 -14.37
CA PHE A 116 12.76 4.87 -14.32
C PHE A 116 14.07 4.33 -14.87
N ASN A 117 14.45 4.76 -16.07
CA ASN A 117 15.60 4.24 -16.80
C ASN A 117 16.44 5.39 -17.40
N PRO A 118 17.10 6.23 -16.57
CA PRO A 118 17.78 7.43 -17.05
C PRO A 118 19.00 7.13 -17.95
N HIS A 119 19.53 5.90 -17.91
CA HIS A 119 20.76 5.51 -18.61
C HIS A 119 20.55 4.43 -19.67
N ASP A 120 19.31 4.22 -20.14
CA ASP A 120 19.02 3.30 -21.27
C ASP A 120 19.41 1.84 -21.02
N ARG A 121 19.13 1.37 -19.82
CA ARG A 121 19.47 0.00 -19.42
C ARG A 121 18.49 -1.00 -20.03
N GLU A 122 19.00 -1.95 -20.80
CA GLU A 122 18.19 -2.97 -21.45
C GLU A 122 17.55 -3.92 -20.42
N ARG A 123 18.30 -4.23 -19.36
CA ARG A 123 17.83 -5.12 -18.29
C ARG A 123 16.55 -4.62 -17.64
N LEU A 124 16.40 -3.32 -17.41
CA LEU A 124 15.21 -2.76 -16.81
C LEU A 124 13.97 -2.95 -17.69
N ARG A 125 14.12 -2.79 -19.01
CA ARG A 125 13.05 -3.07 -19.99
C ARG A 125 12.72 -4.56 -20.04
N ALA A 126 13.75 -5.41 -20.08
CA ALA A 126 13.57 -6.87 -20.09
C ALA A 126 12.88 -7.37 -18.82
N ASN A 127 13.25 -6.86 -17.65
CA ASN A 127 12.59 -7.19 -16.39
C ASN A 127 11.13 -6.77 -16.39
N TYR A 128 10.82 -5.56 -16.87
CA TYR A 128 9.43 -5.10 -17.00
C TYR A 128 8.62 -6.04 -17.92
N ALA A 129 9.14 -6.35 -19.10
CA ALA A 129 8.46 -7.22 -20.05
C ALA A 129 8.19 -8.62 -19.44
N HIS A 130 9.21 -9.18 -18.76
CA HIS A 130 9.07 -10.49 -18.11
C HIS A 130 8.06 -10.43 -16.96
N TRP A 131 8.15 -9.42 -16.09
CA TRP A 131 7.25 -9.20 -14.98
C TRP A 131 5.80 -9.01 -15.44
N SER A 132 5.57 -8.14 -16.42
CA SER A 132 4.24 -7.87 -16.98
C SER A 132 3.58 -9.13 -17.53
N ALA A 133 4.34 -9.95 -18.27
CA ALA A 133 3.87 -11.22 -18.80
C ALA A 133 3.51 -12.24 -17.68
N LYS A 134 4.26 -12.23 -16.58
CA LYS A 134 4.07 -13.16 -15.44
C LYS A 134 3.01 -12.68 -14.46
N LEU A 135 2.79 -11.36 -14.33
CA LEU A 135 1.79 -10.82 -13.41
C LEU A 135 0.37 -11.32 -13.74
N GLY A 136 0.06 -11.48 -15.05
CA GLY A 136 -1.22 -12.01 -15.52
C GLY A 136 -2.44 -11.16 -15.12
N ARG A 137 -2.23 -9.89 -14.77
CA ARG A 137 -3.25 -8.96 -14.30
C ARG A 137 -3.10 -7.60 -14.97
N ARG A 138 -4.23 -6.92 -15.16
CA ARG A 138 -4.20 -5.53 -15.64
C ARG A 138 -3.44 -4.66 -14.64
N HIS A 139 -2.58 -3.81 -15.14
CA HIS A 139 -1.80 -2.85 -14.37
C HIS A 139 -1.53 -1.59 -15.19
N THR A 140 -1.17 -0.53 -14.51
CA THR A 140 -0.76 0.74 -15.11
C THR A 140 0.71 0.98 -14.79
N CYS A 141 1.52 1.23 -15.81
CA CYS A 141 2.91 1.64 -15.66
C CYS A 141 3.02 3.16 -15.75
N TYR A 142 3.62 3.79 -14.75
CA TYR A 142 4.04 5.18 -14.80
C TYR A 142 5.52 5.23 -15.16
N GLU A 143 5.84 5.95 -16.21
CA GLU A 143 7.21 6.05 -16.72
C GLU A 143 7.72 7.47 -16.64
N VAL A 144 8.97 7.63 -16.22
CA VAL A 144 9.64 8.93 -16.18
C VAL A 144 10.99 8.87 -16.89
N GLY A 145 11.23 9.84 -17.77
CA GLY A 145 12.46 9.93 -18.54
C GLY A 145 12.50 11.13 -19.48
N ASN A 146 13.58 11.26 -20.23
CA ASN A 146 13.79 12.38 -21.17
C ASN A 146 13.97 11.93 -22.65
N ARG A 147 14.01 10.62 -22.90
CA ARG A 147 14.29 10.07 -24.25
C ARG A 147 13.04 9.62 -25.00
N GLY A 148 11.89 9.70 -24.39
CA GLY A 148 10.63 9.19 -24.90
C GLY A 148 10.16 7.93 -24.19
N GLN A 149 8.96 7.51 -24.52
CA GLN A 149 8.31 6.35 -23.91
C GLN A 149 9.02 5.05 -24.30
N GLU A 150 9.47 4.27 -23.32
CA GLU A 150 10.12 2.96 -23.50
C GLU A 150 9.11 1.82 -23.33
N ILE A 151 8.12 2.00 -22.48
CA ILE A 151 7.11 0.99 -22.17
C ILE A 151 5.80 1.31 -22.91
N ALA A 152 5.43 0.45 -23.83
CA ALA A 152 4.20 0.62 -24.59
C ALA A 152 2.97 0.69 -23.67
N GLY A 153 2.16 1.75 -23.84
CA GLY A 153 0.94 1.96 -23.05
C GLY A 153 1.18 2.51 -21.64
N SER A 154 2.42 2.86 -21.26
CA SER A 154 2.70 3.56 -20.02
C SER A 154 2.13 4.98 -20.01
N ILE A 155 1.92 5.52 -18.82
CA ILE A 155 1.70 6.96 -18.62
C ILE A 155 3.08 7.61 -18.52
N TYR A 156 3.53 8.17 -19.64
CA TYR A 156 4.86 8.78 -19.74
C TYR A 156 4.87 10.21 -19.26
N LEU A 157 5.76 10.52 -18.32
CA LEU A 157 6.01 11.85 -17.79
C LEU A 157 7.45 12.26 -18.13
N ARG A 158 7.60 13.37 -18.86
CA ARG A 158 8.92 13.88 -19.22
C ARG A 158 9.60 14.53 -18.03
N SER A 159 10.85 14.14 -17.78
CA SER A 159 11.77 14.85 -16.88
C SER A 159 13.17 14.82 -17.46
N ASP A 160 13.83 15.96 -17.51
CA ASP A 160 15.22 16.09 -17.95
C ASP A 160 16.20 15.87 -16.78
N GLN A 161 15.70 15.64 -15.56
CA GLN A 161 16.48 15.44 -14.36
C GLN A 161 16.47 13.98 -13.92
N ALA A 162 17.66 13.41 -13.69
CA ALA A 162 17.83 12.05 -13.21
C ALA A 162 17.74 12.01 -11.67
N ILE A 163 16.55 12.24 -11.12
CA ILE A 163 16.26 12.05 -9.69
C ILE A 163 15.25 10.93 -9.49
N TRP A 164 15.30 10.27 -8.31
CA TRP A 164 14.39 9.18 -8.01
C TRP A 164 12.97 9.69 -7.79
N GLN A 165 12.00 9.16 -8.51
CA GLN A 165 10.61 9.63 -8.53
C GLN A 165 9.58 8.52 -8.22
N LYS A 166 10.01 7.34 -7.80
CA LYS A 166 9.14 6.18 -7.54
C LYS A 166 7.91 6.58 -6.72
N GLU A 167 8.14 7.10 -5.55
CA GLU A 167 7.09 7.43 -4.59
C GLU A 167 6.20 8.58 -5.11
N ARG A 168 6.80 9.50 -5.86
CA ARG A 168 6.04 10.57 -6.52
C ARG A 168 5.11 10.02 -7.60
N LEU A 169 5.58 9.07 -8.41
CA LEU A 169 4.74 8.38 -9.41
C LEU A 169 3.61 7.60 -8.76
N ILE A 170 3.86 6.94 -7.61
CA ILE A 170 2.82 6.27 -6.81
C ILE A 170 1.75 7.29 -6.38
N ASN A 171 2.13 8.46 -5.89
CA ASN A 171 1.20 9.50 -5.46
C ASN A 171 0.41 10.10 -6.62
N LEU A 172 1.03 10.30 -7.78
CA LEU A 172 0.35 10.75 -9.01
C LEU A 172 -0.68 9.70 -9.47
N ALA A 173 -0.30 8.45 -9.44
CA ALA A 173 -1.21 7.34 -9.75
C ALA A 173 -2.39 7.31 -8.77
N LEU A 174 -2.13 7.40 -7.45
CA LEU A 174 -3.17 7.43 -6.42
C LEU A 174 -4.14 8.60 -6.61
N ALA A 175 -3.66 9.76 -7.06
CA ALA A 175 -4.49 10.92 -7.33
C ALA A 175 -5.43 10.70 -8.53
N SER A 176 -4.99 9.88 -9.51
CA SER A 176 -5.72 9.64 -10.76
C SER A 176 -6.77 8.53 -10.68
N VAL A 177 -6.73 7.66 -9.63
CA VAL A 177 -7.67 6.53 -9.55
C VAL A 177 -9.11 6.99 -9.32
N GLY A 178 -10.02 6.35 -10.06
CA GLY A 178 -11.45 6.65 -10.01
C GLY A 178 -12.13 6.21 -8.71
N PRO A 179 -13.37 6.66 -8.48
CA PRO A 179 -14.09 6.40 -7.23
C PRO A 179 -14.49 4.93 -7.03
N HIS A 180 -14.46 4.11 -8.09
CA HIS A 180 -14.75 2.67 -8.02
C HIS A 180 -13.57 1.85 -7.52
N VAL A 181 -12.35 2.42 -7.54
CA VAL A 181 -11.14 1.75 -7.06
C VAL A 181 -11.11 1.81 -5.54
N ARG A 182 -10.96 0.65 -4.91
CA ARG A 182 -10.94 0.50 -3.45
C ARG A 182 -9.58 0.16 -2.91
N TYR A 183 -8.82 -0.60 -3.69
CA TYR A 183 -7.49 -1.07 -3.34
C TYR A 183 -6.50 -0.51 -4.33
N PHE A 184 -5.38 -0.12 -3.81
CA PHE A 184 -4.28 0.41 -4.60
C PHE A 184 -3.03 -0.40 -4.26
N ALA A 185 -2.50 -1.12 -5.25
CA ALA A 185 -1.28 -1.89 -5.11
C ALA A 185 -0.16 -1.22 -5.92
N TRP A 186 1.01 -1.06 -5.31
CA TRP A 186 2.20 -0.60 -6.00
C TRP A 186 3.29 -1.66 -5.89
N ILE A 187 3.88 -2.01 -7.03
CA ILE A 187 4.74 -3.18 -7.17
C ILE A 187 5.95 -2.82 -8.02
N ASP A 188 7.14 -3.15 -7.53
CA ASP A 188 8.37 -3.06 -8.30
C ASP A 188 8.32 -4.10 -9.44
N HIS A 189 8.59 -3.69 -10.68
CA HIS A 189 8.49 -4.57 -11.85
C HIS A 189 9.65 -5.56 -12.01
N ASP A 190 10.34 -5.83 -10.93
CA ASP A 190 11.37 -6.87 -10.82
C ASP A 190 10.99 -7.96 -9.79
N LEU A 191 9.74 -7.96 -9.29
CA LEU A 191 9.24 -8.91 -8.31
C LEU A 191 8.22 -9.88 -8.92
N LEU A 192 8.54 -11.16 -8.97
CA LEU A 192 7.65 -12.23 -9.42
C LEU A 192 7.05 -12.95 -8.22
N PHE A 193 5.73 -12.94 -8.11
CA PHE A 193 5.02 -13.67 -7.06
C PHE A 193 5.02 -15.16 -7.35
N GLU A 194 5.44 -15.99 -6.39
CA GLU A 194 5.36 -17.45 -6.50
C GLU A 194 3.94 -17.96 -6.24
N ARG A 195 3.16 -17.24 -5.44
CA ARG A 195 1.76 -17.60 -5.19
C ARG A 195 0.80 -16.79 -6.07
N PRO A 196 -0.17 -17.45 -6.74
CA PRO A 196 -1.07 -16.75 -7.67
C PRO A 196 -2.17 -15.92 -6.98
N ASP A 197 -2.51 -16.23 -5.73
CA ASP A 197 -3.60 -15.63 -4.95
C ASP A 197 -3.14 -14.49 -4.01
N TRP A 198 -1.97 -13.90 -4.30
CA TRP A 198 -1.38 -12.83 -3.48
C TRP A 198 -2.30 -11.60 -3.36
N LEU A 199 -3.02 -11.24 -4.44
CA LEU A 199 -3.91 -10.10 -4.48
C LEU A 199 -5.18 -10.34 -3.65
N GLU A 200 -5.77 -11.51 -3.80
CA GLU A 200 -6.96 -11.93 -3.06
C GLU A 200 -6.69 -11.97 -1.55
N ILE A 201 -5.53 -12.49 -1.15
CA ILE A 201 -5.12 -12.50 0.26
C ILE A 201 -4.85 -11.07 0.76
N GLY A 202 -4.12 -10.27 -0.02
CA GLY A 202 -3.84 -8.88 0.34
C GLY A 202 -5.11 -8.07 0.55
N THR A 203 -6.07 -8.18 -0.35
CA THR A 203 -7.36 -7.50 -0.24
C THR A 203 -8.23 -8.06 0.89
N ASP A 204 -8.20 -9.37 1.16
CA ASP A 204 -8.89 -9.97 2.30
C ASP A 204 -8.31 -9.45 3.63
N LEU A 205 -7.01 -9.31 3.76
CA LEU A 205 -6.37 -8.72 4.94
C LEU A 205 -6.81 -7.27 5.18
N ILE A 206 -6.90 -6.44 4.11
CA ILE A 206 -7.45 -5.09 4.22
C ILE A 206 -8.91 -5.13 4.65
N ASN A 207 -9.71 -6.04 4.09
CA ASN A 207 -11.11 -6.22 4.47
C ASN A 207 -11.28 -6.65 5.92
N ARG A 208 -10.26 -7.26 6.50
CA ARG A 208 -10.20 -7.66 7.92
C ARG A 208 -9.69 -6.56 8.84
N GLY A 209 -9.41 -5.38 8.31
CA GLY A 209 -9.05 -4.21 9.11
C GLY A 209 -7.57 -3.83 9.06
N ALA A 210 -6.77 -4.41 8.16
CA ALA A 210 -5.47 -3.85 7.86
C ALA A 210 -5.63 -2.58 7.00
N ASP A 211 -4.88 -1.55 7.30
CA ASP A 211 -4.80 -0.33 6.51
C ASP A 211 -3.95 -0.55 5.26
N CYS A 212 -2.84 -1.24 5.43
CA CYS A 212 -1.94 -1.63 4.35
C CYS A 212 -1.31 -3.01 4.59
N VAL A 213 -0.84 -3.63 3.51
CA VAL A 213 -0.30 -4.99 3.52
C VAL A 213 0.94 -5.06 2.65
N GLN A 214 2.05 -5.57 3.18
CA GLN A 214 3.19 -5.99 2.37
C GLN A 214 2.86 -7.32 1.69
N LEU A 215 2.99 -7.39 0.36
CA LEU A 215 2.44 -8.50 -0.43
C LEU A 215 3.32 -9.77 -0.44
N PHE A 216 4.26 -9.86 0.48
CA PHE A 216 5.13 -11.03 0.66
C PHE A 216 5.68 -11.11 2.09
N ASP A 217 6.22 -12.26 2.48
CA ASP A 217 7.00 -12.42 3.70
C ASP A 217 8.46 -12.85 3.46
N VAL A 218 8.79 -13.26 2.23
CA VAL A 218 10.15 -13.59 1.80
C VAL A 218 10.45 -13.00 0.42
N VAL A 219 11.64 -12.42 0.26
CA VAL A 219 12.22 -12.06 -1.03
C VAL A 219 13.37 -12.99 -1.35
N ALA A 220 13.25 -13.74 -2.43
CA ALA A 220 14.31 -14.58 -2.99
C ALA A 220 15.08 -13.78 -4.07
N TYR A 221 16.25 -13.29 -3.74
CA TYR A 221 17.11 -12.59 -4.70
C TYR A 221 17.71 -13.56 -5.69
N CYS A 222 17.66 -13.20 -6.96
CA CYS A 222 18.21 -14.01 -8.05
C CYS A 222 19.48 -13.39 -8.63
N ASP A 223 20.34 -14.24 -9.18
CA ASP A 223 21.46 -13.83 -10.03
C ASP A 223 20.98 -13.54 -11.47
N ARG A 224 21.96 -13.21 -12.34
CA ARG A 224 21.72 -12.90 -13.76
C ARG A 224 21.03 -14.05 -14.53
N ASP A 225 21.29 -15.29 -14.13
CA ASP A 225 20.70 -16.51 -14.72
C ASP A 225 19.36 -16.89 -14.11
N GLY A 226 18.85 -16.09 -13.16
CA GLY A 226 17.59 -16.34 -12.45
C GLY A 226 17.70 -17.39 -11.35
N ARG A 227 18.92 -17.81 -10.94
CA ARG A 227 19.11 -18.71 -9.81
C ARG A 227 19.02 -17.92 -8.51
N LYS A 228 18.36 -18.50 -7.52
CA LYS A 228 18.28 -17.89 -6.19
C LYS A 228 19.66 -17.88 -5.52
N ILE A 229 20.05 -16.71 -5.01
CA ILE A 229 21.34 -16.50 -4.31
C ILE A 229 21.16 -16.15 -2.82
N GLU A 230 20.03 -15.52 -2.46
CA GLU A 230 19.78 -15.09 -1.08
C GLU A 230 18.29 -15.02 -0.81
N ASP A 231 17.86 -15.38 0.41
CA ASP A 231 16.52 -15.09 0.93
C ASP A 231 16.59 -13.99 1.98
N ARG A 232 15.66 -13.04 1.92
CA ARG A 232 15.44 -12.04 2.97
C ARG A 232 13.99 -12.01 3.40
N ALA A 233 13.79 -11.78 4.68
CA ALA A 233 12.45 -11.56 5.19
C ALA A 233 11.89 -10.23 4.70
N GLY A 234 10.60 -10.18 4.39
CA GLY A 234 9.85 -8.93 4.30
C GLY A 234 9.87 -8.22 5.64
N SER A 235 10.00 -6.89 5.62
CA SER A 235 10.20 -6.13 6.87
C SER A 235 8.99 -6.23 7.80
N VAL A 236 7.76 -6.24 7.29
CA VAL A 236 6.55 -6.39 8.11
C VAL A 236 6.52 -7.76 8.78
N ALA A 237 6.78 -8.83 8.03
CA ALA A 237 6.80 -10.19 8.57
C ALA A 237 7.88 -10.36 9.65
N SER A 238 9.07 -9.82 9.40
CA SER A 238 10.18 -9.86 10.37
C SER A 238 9.86 -9.06 11.63
N TRP A 239 9.34 -7.84 11.47
CA TRP A 239 8.93 -6.99 12.56
C TRP A 239 7.86 -7.64 13.44
N GLN A 240 6.78 -8.13 12.83
CA GLN A 240 5.68 -8.75 13.59
C GLN A 240 6.06 -10.06 14.27
N ARG A 241 6.94 -10.86 13.66
CA ARG A 241 7.35 -12.16 14.21
C ARG A 241 8.48 -12.08 15.23
N ARG A 242 9.40 -11.12 15.06
CA ARG A 242 10.68 -11.10 15.78
C ARG A 242 11.07 -9.74 16.36
N GLY A 243 10.36 -8.66 16.02
CA GLY A 243 10.78 -7.30 16.38
C GLY A 243 12.06 -6.81 15.68
N VAL A 244 12.52 -7.52 14.65
CA VAL A 244 13.80 -7.25 13.96
C VAL A 244 13.53 -6.74 12.55
N ILE A 245 14.26 -5.71 12.14
CA ILE A 245 14.16 -5.09 10.81
C ILE A 245 15.50 -5.05 10.05
N ASP A 246 16.59 -5.38 10.72
CA ASP A 246 17.90 -5.40 10.09
C ASP A 246 17.98 -6.46 8.99
N ASN A 247 18.61 -6.09 7.87
CA ASN A 247 18.76 -6.93 6.68
C ASN A 247 17.43 -7.49 6.13
N THR A 248 16.35 -6.72 6.22
CA THR A 248 15.04 -7.06 5.68
C THR A 248 14.70 -6.23 4.44
N ALA A 249 13.61 -6.56 3.76
CA ALA A 249 13.12 -5.87 2.57
C ALA A 249 11.88 -5.03 2.91
N PRO A 250 12.00 -3.69 3.08
CA PRO A 250 10.88 -2.83 3.42
C PRO A 250 9.98 -2.47 2.22
N GLY A 251 10.54 -2.52 1.00
CA GLY A 251 9.87 -2.11 -0.22
C GLY A 251 9.32 -3.27 -1.04
N GLY A 252 9.22 -3.03 -2.32
CA GLY A 252 8.95 -4.02 -3.37
C GLY A 252 7.50 -4.14 -3.77
N ALA A 253 6.62 -4.57 -2.89
CA ALA A 253 5.20 -4.75 -3.20
C ALA A 253 4.30 -4.51 -1.99
N TRP A 254 3.36 -3.60 -2.16
CA TRP A 254 2.39 -3.22 -1.13
C TRP A 254 0.99 -3.06 -1.71
N ILE A 255 -0.01 -3.21 -0.87
CA ILE A 255 -1.40 -2.85 -1.17
C ILE A 255 -2.01 -2.13 0.03
N ALA A 256 -2.84 -1.13 -0.24
CA ALA A 256 -3.59 -0.40 0.78
C ALA A 256 -5.01 -0.09 0.32
N SER A 257 -5.90 0.25 1.25
CA SER A 257 -7.17 0.85 0.86
C SER A 257 -6.93 2.26 0.32
N VAL A 258 -7.56 2.61 -0.80
CA VAL A 258 -7.47 3.96 -1.40
C VAL A 258 -7.89 5.04 -0.40
N ALA A 259 -8.95 4.77 0.37
CA ALA A 259 -9.47 5.73 1.34
C ALA A 259 -8.44 6.05 2.43
N TRP A 260 -7.80 5.02 3.00
CA TRP A 260 -6.75 5.20 4.01
C TRP A 260 -5.52 5.87 3.42
N LEU A 261 -5.02 5.37 2.27
CA LEU A 261 -3.80 5.91 1.66
C LEU A 261 -3.96 7.40 1.30
N ARG A 262 -5.14 7.81 0.83
CA ARG A 262 -5.47 9.23 0.61
C ARG A 262 -5.55 10.03 1.90
N SER A 263 -6.05 9.45 2.99
CA SER A 263 -6.17 10.13 4.29
C SER A 263 -4.83 10.49 4.91
N ILE A 264 -3.78 9.72 4.60
CA ILE A 264 -2.40 9.98 5.04
C ILE A 264 -1.59 10.80 4.02
N GLY A 265 -2.21 11.26 2.92
CA GLY A 265 -1.54 12.03 1.87
C GLY A 265 -0.66 11.21 0.91
N GLY A 266 -0.85 9.87 0.85
CA GLY A 266 -0.05 8.96 0.02
C GLY A 266 1.23 8.48 0.70
N VAL A 267 2.22 8.04 -0.08
CA VAL A 267 3.55 7.64 0.40
C VAL A 267 4.49 8.84 0.46
N TYR A 268 5.52 8.77 1.31
CA TYR A 268 6.53 9.83 1.38
C TYR A 268 7.36 9.89 0.10
N ASP A 269 7.34 11.00 -0.63
CA ASP A 269 7.83 11.11 -2.01
C ASP A 269 9.03 12.06 -2.23
N ARG A 270 9.70 12.52 -1.16
CA ARG A 270 10.80 13.48 -1.28
C ARG A 270 12.20 12.87 -1.17
N ASN A 271 12.30 11.54 -1.22
CA ASN A 271 13.56 10.81 -1.20
C ASN A 271 14.13 10.66 -2.62
N ILE A 272 14.80 11.68 -3.10
CA ILE A 272 15.26 11.80 -4.51
C ILE A 272 16.43 10.89 -4.91
N CYS A 273 17.00 10.16 -3.97
CA CYS A 273 18.03 9.11 -4.21
C CYS A 273 17.50 7.70 -3.84
N GLY A 274 16.18 7.56 -3.53
CA GLY A 274 15.55 6.34 -3.05
C GLY A 274 15.49 6.25 -1.53
N GLY A 275 14.90 5.17 -0.99
CA GLY A 275 14.70 4.96 0.44
C GLY A 275 13.31 5.32 0.95
N GLY A 276 12.38 5.73 0.08
CA GLY A 276 10.99 6.00 0.43
C GLY A 276 10.29 4.80 1.05
N ASP A 277 10.63 3.59 0.61
CA ASP A 277 10.12 2.34 1.20
C ASP A 277 10.45 2.21 2.69
N ALA A 278 11.67 2.57 3.11
CA ALA A 278 12.07 2.54 4.51
C ALA A 278 11.31 3.58 5.33
N THR A 279 11.11 4.78 4.77
CA THR A 279 10.31 5.84 5.40
C THR A 279 8.85 5.43 5.54
N PHE A 280 8.26 4.82 4.49
CA PHE A 280 6.89 4.31 4.55
C PHE A 280 6.75 3.19 5.57
N PHE A 281 7.67 2.21 5.57
CA PHE A 281 7.69 1.13 6.56
C PHE A 281 7.75 1.67 7.99
N GLU A 282 8.64 2.62 8.28
CA GLU A 282 8.74 3.28 9.58
C GLU A 282 7.42 3.97 9.96
N ALA A 283 6.82 4.69 9.02
CA ALA A 283 5.58 5.41 9.24
C ALA A 283 4.40 4.49 9.62
N VAL A 284 4.27 3.34 8.95
CA VAL A 284 3.14 2.43 9.17
C VAL A 284 3.34 1.48 10.35
N THR A 285 4.58 1.22 10.77
CA THR A 285 4.88 0.27 11.87
C THR A 285 5.31 0.95 13.16
N GLY A 286 5.77 2.19 13.10
CA GLY A 286 6.45 2.87 14.21
C GLY A 286 7.88 2.34 14.50
N ALA A 287 8.36 1.37 13.72
CA ALA A 287 9.71 0.85 13.85
C ALA A 287 10.73 1.85 13.28
N ARG A 288 11.75 2.19 14.08
CA ARG A 288 12.80 3.10 13.60
C ARG A 288 13.73 2.40 12.62
N THR A 289 13.91 3.00 11.46
CA THR A 289 14.88 2.52 10.46
C THR A 289 16.16 3.34 10.51
N ASN A 290 17.29 2.69 10.30
CA ASN A 290 18.58 3.37 10.17
C ASN A 290 18.60 4.34 8.97
N TYR A 291 17.68 4.20 8.03
CA TYR A 291 17.60 5.07 6.85
C TYR A 291 17.24 6.49 7.25
N VAL A 292 16.15 6.70 7.99
CA VAL A 292 15.69 8.03 8.39
C VAL A 292 16.70 8.74 9.29
N GLU A 293 17.34 7.99 10.20
CA GLU A 293 18.34 8.54 11.13
C GLU A 293 19.62 9.05 10.41
N ARG A 294 20.00 8.42 9.27
CA ARG A 294 21.19 8.83 8.50
C ARG A 294 20.96 10.04 7.59
N GLN A 295 19.74 10.51 7.43
CA GLN A 295 19.46 11.61 6.52
C GLN A 295 19.96 12.98 7.03
N THR A 296 20.05 13.99 6.14
CA THR A 296 20.28 15.37 6.55
C THR A 296 19.26 15.80 7.60
N ARG A 297 19.58 16.79 8.41
CA ARG A 297 18.63 17.29 9.42
C ARG A 297 17.29 17.64 8.80
N HIS A 298 17.29 18.39 7.70
CA HIS A 298 16.08 18.86 7.03
C HIS A 298 15.26 17.72 6.45
N LEU A 299 15.90 16.76 5.75
CA LEU A 299 15.21 15.59 5.21
C LEU A 299 14.67 14.68 6.31
N ARG A 300 15.46 14.46 7.37
CA ARG A 300 15.05 13.66 8.54
C ARG A 300 13.84 14.27 9.24
N ASP A 301 13.86 15.60 9.51
CA ASP A 301 12.74 16.29 10.15
C ASP A 301 11.47 16.19 9.29
N ASN A 302 11.60 16.28 7.95
CA ASN A 302 10.50 16.12 7.00
C ASN A 302 9.97 14.67 6.98
N CYS A 303 10.85 13.65 6.95
CA CYS A 303 10.47 12.24 7.09
C CYS A 303 9.74 11.98 8.42
N GLN A 304 10.27 12.48 9.52
CA GLN A 304 9.66 12.30 10.85
C GLN A 304 8.31 13.01 10.99
N GLN A 305 8.09 14.12 10.30
CA GLN A 305 6.78 14.75 10.24
C GLN A 305 5.77 13.82 9.56
N TYR A 306 6.14 13.20 8.44
CA TYR A 306 5.31 12.19 7.76
C TYR A 306 5.07 10.97 8.66
N VAL A 307 6.11 10.42 9.30
CA VAL A 307 6.01 9.28 10.22
C VAL A 307 5.01 9.58 11.36
N ARG A 308 5.08 10.77 11.98
CA ARG A 308 4.12 11.19 13.00
C ARG A 308 2.70 11.35 12.48
N HIS A 309 2.53 11.77 11.23
CA HIS A 309 1.22 11.93 10.61
C HIS A 309 0.52 10.58 10.37
N VAL A 310 1.28 9.56 9.93
CA VAL A 310 0.75 8.22 9.62
C VAL A 310 0.54 7.37 10.87
N ASN A 311 1.25 7.65 11.94
CA ASN A 311 1.33 6.88 13.18
C ASN A 311 0.03 6.13 13.56
N GLY A 312 0.14 4.82 13.83
CA GLY A 312 -0.97 3.97 14.26
C GLY A 312 -1.66 3.15 13.15
N ALA A 313 -1.01 2.93 12.01
CA ALA A 313 -1.51 2.07 10.94
C ALA A 313 -1.60 0.60 11.38
N SER A 314 -2.68 -0.08 10.99
CA SER A 314 -2.81 -1.53 11.08
C SER A 314 -2.14 -2.17 9.87
N VAL A 315 -1.03 -2.87 10.09
CA VAL A 315 -0.20 -3.45 9.03
C VAL A 315 -0.26 -4.97 9.07
N ALA A 316 -0.31 -5.59 7.89
CA ALA A 316 -0.23 -7.05 7.73
C ALA A 316 0.73 -7.42 6.59
N PHE A 317 0.96 -8.72 6.38
CA PHE A 317 1.71 -9.23 5.24
C PHE A 317 1.03 -10.45 4.64
N VAL A 318 1.28 -10.70 3.36
CA VAL A 318 0.87 -11.93 2.66
C VAL A 318 1.96 -12.98 2.87
N PRO A 319 1.66 -14.16 3.45
CA PRO A 319 2.62 -15.25 3.48
C PRO A 319 2.92 -15.74 2.07
N GLY A 320 4.15 -15.68 1.65
CA GLY A 320 4.59 -16.15 0.33
C GLY A 320 5.88 -15.49 -0.13
N THR A 321 6.56 -16.15 -1.07
CA THR A 321 7.82 -15.69 -1.62
C THR A 321 7.60 -14.87 -2.88
N VAL A 322 8.37 -13.79 -3.01
CA VAL A 322 8.57 -13.10 -4.29
C VAL A 322 10.02 -13.29 -4.75
N ARG A 323 10.19 -13.55 -6.05
CA ARG A 323 11.52 -13.62 -6.65
C ARG A 323 11.91 -12.25 -7.17
N HIS A 324 13.05 -11.75 -6.68
CA HIS A 324 13.59 -10.47 -7.15
C HIS A 324 14.53 -10.73 -8.33
N LEU A 325 14.14 -10.26 -9.49
CA LEU A 325 14.92 -10.36 -10.71
C LEU A 325 16.21 -9.55 -10.58
N TRP A 326 17.28 -10.08 -11.14
CA TRP A 326 18.54 -9.37 -11.15
C TRP A 326 18.49 -8.13 -12.05
N HIS A 327 19.03 -7.02 -11.57
CA HIS A 327 19.27 -5.79 -12.32
C HIS A 327 20.50 -5.07 -11.77
N GLY A 328 21.65 -5.68 -11.98
CA GLY A 328 22.94 -5.21 -11.47
C GLY A 328 23.27 -5.75 -10.07
N ASP A 329 24.55 -5.75 -9.74
CA ASP A 329 25.04 -6.25 -8.48
C ASP A 329 24.76 -5.24 -7.36
N ARG A 330 24.55 -5.77 -6.15
CA ARG A 330 24.16 -4.95 -5.00
C ARG A 330 25.17 -3.89 -4.60
N GLU A 331 26.45 -4.16 -4.80
CA GLU A 331 27.53 -3.21 -4.52
C GLU A 331 27.40 -1.95 -5.37
N HIS A 332 26.95 -2.05 -6.63
CA HIS A 332 26.74 -0.92 -7.51
C HIS A 332 25.49 -0.08 -7.16
N ARG A 333 24.58 -0.62 -6.33
CA ARG A 333 23.39 0.13 -5.89
C ARG A 333 23.67 1.15 -4.79
N GLN A 334 24.83 1.09 -4.18
CA GLN A 334 25.34 2.10 -3.24
C GLN A 334 24.35 2.49 -2.14
N TYR A 335 23.67 1.53 -1.52
CA TYR A 335 22.57 1.78 -0.58
C TYR A 335 22.90 2.66 0.63
N VAL A 336 24.19 2.78 0.98
CA VAL A 336 24.66 3.64 2.06
C VAL A 336 25.25 4.94 1.49
N SER A 337 26.19 4.83 0.54
CA SER A 337 26.91 5.99 0.00
C SER A 337 26.03 6.97 -0.78
N ARG A 338 24.89 6.52 -1.33
CA ARG A 338 23.92 7.44 -1.94
C ARG A 338 23.32 8.45 -0.94
N ASP A 339 23.20 8.06 0.34
CA ASP A 339 22.70 8.96 1.39
C ASP A 339 23.74 10.05 1.68
N GLU A 340 25.05 9.76 1.51
CA GLU A 340 26.16 10.72 1.68
C GLU A 340 26.12 11.85 0.64
N ILE A 341 25.52 11.61 -0.54
CA ILE A 341 25.31 12.66 -1.54
C ILE A 341 24.39 13.73 -0.95
N LEU A 342 23.26 13.33 -0.42
CA LEU A 342 22.30 14.26 0.19
C LEU A 342 22.91 14.96 1.40
N GLN A 343 23.67 14.24 2.24
CA GLN A 343 24.37 14.80 3.41
C GLN A 343 25.40 15.85 3.01
N ARG A 344 26.24 15.58 2.00
CA ARG A 344 27.28 16.50 1.50
C ARG A 344 26.72 17.84 1.07
N HIS A 345 25.53 17.85 0.51
CA HIS A 345 24.84 19.04 0.01
C HIS A 345 23.84 19.63 1.00
N ASP A 346 23.78 19.10 2.23
CA ASP A 346 22.78 19.50 3.23
C ASP A 346 21.38 19.60 2.62
N PHE A 347 20.98 18.56 1.87
CA PHE A 347 19.74 18.56 1.11
C PHE A 347 18.54 18.85 1.98
N ASP A 348 17.74 19.84 1.55
CA ASP A 348 16.47 20.25 2.14
C ASP A 348 15.36 20.13 1.10
N PRO A 349 14.37 19.21 1.28
CA PRO A 349 13.28 19.06 0.33
C PRO A 349 12.46 20.31 0.08
N GLN A 350 12.41 21.25 1.05
CA GLN A 350 11.65 22.48 0.90
C GLN A 350 12.43 23.54 0.13
N ARG A 351 13.75 23.60 0.34
CA ARG A 351 14.64 24.54 -0.33
C ARG A 351 14.98 24.09 -1.76
N ASP A 352 15.29 22.79 -1.92
CA ASP A 352 15.96 22.31 -3.11
C ASP A 352 15.03 21.71 -4.16
N LEU A 353 13.76 21.37 -3.78
CA LEU A 353 12.77 20.82 -4.70
C LEU A 353 11.71 21.86 -5.12
N THR A 354 11.22 21.70 -6.33
CA THR A 354 10.02 22.35 -6.85
C THR A 354 9.15 21.33 -7.56
N LEU A 355 7.87 21.65 -7.76
CA LEU A 355 6.96 20.83 -8.57
C LEU A 355 6.90 21.42 -9.97
N ALA A 356 7.14 20.58 -10.98
CA ALA A 356 6.88 20.89 -12.37
C ALA A 356 5.37 20.81 -12.69
N ASP A 357 4.95 21.34 -13.83
CA ASP A 357 3.57 21.24 -14.33
C ASP A 357 3.11 19.77 -14.53
N SER A 358 4.06 18.87 -14.83
CA SER A 358 3.83 17.43 -14.89
C SER A 358 3.48 16.80 -13.54
N GLY A 359 3.64 17.54 -12.45
CA GLY A 359 3.52 17.06 -11.09
C GLY A 359 4.76 16.32 -10.56
N LEU A 360 5.82 16.17 -11.35
CA LEU A 360 7.09 15.59 -10.90
C LEU A 360 7.86 16.59 -10.05
N TYR A 361 8.77 16.10 -9.20
CA TYR A 361 9.74 16.96 -8.55
C TYR A 361 10.89 17.28 -9.50
N GLU A 362 11.42 18.50 -9.34
CA GLU A 362 12.64 18.96 -9.97
C GLU A 362 13.53 19.63 -8.94
N LEU A 363 14.84 19.50 -9.10
CA LEU A 363 15.81 20.32 -8.37
C LEU A 363 15.72 21.76 -8.87
N ARG A 364 15.62 22.70 -7.96
CA ARG A 364 15.60 24.14 -8.31
C ARG A 364 16.89 24.59 -9.00
N ASP A 365 18.01 23.93 -8.67
CA ASP A 365 19.28 24.10 -9.36
C ASP A 365 19.66 22.83 -10.13
N PRO A 366 19.16 22.66 -11.38
CA PRO A 366 19.40 21.47 -12.19
C PRO A 366 20.84 21.36 -12.70
N PHE A 367 21.64 22.41 -12.60
CA PHE A 367 23.02 22.46 -13.04
C PHE A 367 24.03 22.51 -11.88
N GLY A 368 23.53 22.57 -10.65
CA GLY A 368 24.36 22.56 -9.45
C GLY A 368 25.03 21.22 -9.17
N GLN A 369 25.94 21.25 -8.20
CA GLN A 369 26.73 20.08 -7.85
C GLN A 369 25.88 18.93 -7.32
N LEU A 370 24.81 19.20 -6.56
CA LEU A 370 23.85 18.15 -6.12
C LEU A 370 23.26 17.40 -7.31
N ALA A 371 22.81 18.11 -8.34
CA ALA A 371 22.26 17.48 -9.54
C ALA A 371 23.31 16.67 -10.30
N ALA A 372 24.57 17.16 -10.36
CA ALA A 372 25.68 16.46 -10.98
C ALA A 372 26.01 15.15 -10.23
N ASP A 373 26.12 15.18 -8.91
CA ASP A 373 26.42 14.02 -8.09
C ASP A 373 25.31 12.96 -8.16
N ILE A 374 24.04 13.37 -8.20
CA ILE A 374 22.92 12.44 -8.37
C ILE A 374 22.93 11.80 -9.77
N ARG A 375 23.19 12.56 -10.84
CA ARG A 375 23.36 11.99 -12.18
C ARG A 375 24.46 10.95 -12.23
N GLN A 376 25.62 11.27 -11.60
CA GLN A 376 26.75 10.34 -11.52
C GLN A 376 26.39 9.07 -10.76
N TYR A 377 25.68 9.18 -9.63
CA TYR A 377 25.19 8.03 -8.87
C TYR A 377 24.35 7.08 -9.74
N PHE A 378 23.39 7.61 -10.52
CA PHE A 378 22.57 6.76 -11.39
C PHE A 378 23.36 6.17 -12.56
N ALA A 379 24.38 6.88 -13.05
CA ALA A 379 25.28 6.33 -14.07
C ALA A 379 26.11 5.14 -13.54
N ASP A 380 26.55 5.22 -12.29
CA ASP A 380 27.41 4.21 -11.64
C ASP A 380 26.65 2.94 -11.20
N ARG A 381 25.32 2.96 -11.21
CA ARG A 381 24.50 1.80 -10.76
C ARG A 381 24.70 0.53 -11.56
N ARG A 382 25.11 0.61 -12.84
CA ARG A 382 25.38 -0.55 -13.70
C ARG A 382 24.27 -1.60 -13.68
N ASP A 383 23.00 -1.18 -13.88
CA ASP A 383 21.86 -2.08 -13.81
C ASP A 383 21.85 -3.18 -14.91
N ASP A 384 22.76 -3.13 -15.91
CA ASP A 384 22.96 -4.18 -16.91
C ASP A 384 24.16 -5.11 -16.56
N GLY A 385 24.96 -4.78 -15.57
CA GLY A 385 26.15 -5.51 -15.14
C GLY A 385 27.45 -4.87 -15.54
#